data_3c3ec2183f277ac76af61cf89c236b11
#
_entry.id   3c3ec2183f277ac76af61cf89c236b11
#
_cell.length_a   1.000
_cell.length_b   1.000
_cell.length_c   1.000
_cell.angle_alpha   90.00
_cell.angle_beta   90.00
_cell.angle_gamma   90.00
#
_symmetry.space_group_name_H-M   'P 1'
#
loop_
_entity.id
_entity.type
_entity.pdbx_description
1 polymer ?
#
loop_
_entity_poly.entity_id
_entity_poly.type
_entity_poly.pdbx_seq_one_letter_code
_entity_poly.pdbx_strand_id
1 'polypeptide(L)'
;SDAGEWKKRNNDIIEILPNGERVIRFIPVSAKNTQKAIEQLCLGYNDITKNSEIPDLAAIALFVLDFLCIHPFRDGNGRVSRLLTLLLLAQNNFEVGRYVSLEKIIENSKEDYYRVLFESSQNWHEGKHDTLAWMNYFLSTLKVGYQDLKERVELSKDGDSQSSLLSQTIRSFQVYFSVADVQNIHPQIGRELIKKVLFNMKEKGQIKLEGKGRGARYQNIKE
;
A
#
# COMPACT_ATOMS: atom_id res chain seq x y z
N SER A 1 -4.41 3.39 -30.24
CA SER A 1 -4.38 3.44 -28.77
C SER A 1 -5.80 3.21 -28.26
N ASP A 2 -6.03 2.16 -27.46
CA ASP A 2 -7.37 1.83 -26.90
C ASP A 2 -7.55 2.49 -25.53
N ALA A 3 -6.77 3.52 -25.21
CA ALA A 3 -6.79 4.20 -23.93
C ALA A 3 -8.15 4.90 -23.71
N GLY A 4 -8.81 4.61 -22.58
CA GLY A 4 -10.11 5.19 -22.24
C GLY A 4 -11.32 4.50 -22.90
N GLU A 5 -11.11 3.46 -23.69
CA GLU A 5 -12.19 2.69 -24.30
C GLU A 5 -12.39 1.33 -23.62
N TRP A 6 -13.64 0.86 -23.61
CA TRP A 6 -13.94 -0.50 -23.19
C TRP A 6 -13.29 -1.51 -24.14
N LYS A 7 -12.96 -2.68 -23.62
CA LYS A 7 -12.42 -3.78 -24.44
C LYS A 7 -13.33 -4.10 -25.62
N LYS A 8 -12.73 -4.24 -26.81
CA LYS A 8 -13.46 -4.58 -28.07
C LYS A 8 -13.44 -6.09 -28.36
N ARG A 9 -12.61 -6.85 -27.65
CA ARG A 9 -12.48 -8.31 -27.74
C ARG A 9 -12.44 -8.90 -26.35
N ASN A 10 -12.89 -10.14 -26.22
CA ASN A 10 -12.77 -10.87 -24.96
C ASN A 10 -11.30 -11.03 -24.57
N ASN A 11 -11.04 -10.98 -23.28
CA ASN A 11 -9.70 -11.11 -22.69
C ASN A 11 -9.79 -12.06 -21.50
N ASP A 12 -9.32 -13.27 -21.67
CA ASP A 12 -9.26 -14.23 -20.58
C ASP A 12 -8.08 -13.89 -19.64
N ILE A 13 -8.28 -14.11 -18.35
CA ILE A 13 -7.21 -13.98 -17.36
C ILE A 13 -6.46 -15.30 -17.30
N ILE A 14 -5.20 -15.28 -17.73
CA ILE A 14 -4.37 -16.45 -17.92
C ILE A 14 -3.25 -16.44 -16.89
N GLU A 15 -2.97 -17.59 -16.31
CA GLU A 15 -1.74 -17.87 -15.57
C GLU A 15 -0.79 -18.69 -16.44
N ILE A 16 0.50 -18.37 -16.35
CA ILE A 16 1.56 -19.17 -16.95
C ILE A 16 2.21 -19.94 -15.80
N LEU A 17 2.03 -21.26 -15.81
CA LEU A 17 2.61 -22.14 -14.82
C LEU A 17 4.15 -22.23 -15.00
N PRO A 18 4.90 -22.69 -13.97
CA PRO A 18 6.36 -22.85 -14.06
C PRO A 18 6.84 -23.75 -15.21
N ASN A 19 5.99 -24.68 -15.67
CA ASN A 19 6.25 -25.55 -16.82
C ASN A 19 5.97 -24.88 -18.18
N GLY A 20 5.55 -23.59 -18.19
CA GLY A 20 5.19 -22.84 -19.39
C GLY A 20 3.77 -23.05 -19.89
N GLU A 21 2.98 -23.90 -19.23
CA GLU A 21 1.58 -24.14 -19.58
C GLU A 21 0.72 -22.92 -19.25
N ARG A 22 -0.26 -22.60 -20.13
CA ARG A 22 -1.22 -21.53 -19.94
C ARG A 22 -2.54 -22.07 -19.43
N VAL A 23 -2.92 -21.64 -18.23
CA VAL A 23 -4.20 -22.02 -17.62
C VAL A 23 -5.11 -20.80 -17.53
N ILE A 24 -6.36 -20.93 -17.95
CA ILE A 24 -7.36 -19.89 -17.76
C ILE A 24 -7.76 -19.86 -16.29
N ARG A 25 -7.47 -18.75 -15.65
CA ARG A 25 -7.83 -18.50 -14.25
C ARG A 25 -9.27 -18.02 -14.10
N PHE A 26 -9.68 -17.16 -15.02
CA PHE A 26 -11.02 -16.58 -15.00
C PHE A 26 -11.39 -16.07 -16.39
N ILE A 27 -12.66 -16.21 -16.76
CA ILE A 27 -13.24 -15.67 -17.99
C ILE A 27 -14.10 -14.45 -17.62
N PRO A 28 -13.62 -13.22 -17.88
CA PRO A 28 -14.37 -12.00 -17.56
C PRO A 28 -15.66 -11.84 -18.40
N VAL A 29 -16.45 -10.83 -18.05
CA VAL A 29 -17.61 -10.44 -18.86
C VAL A 29 -17.18 -10.21 -20.31
N SER A 30 -17.98 -10.68 -21.26
CA SER A 30 -17.69 -10.52 -22.68
C SER A 30 -17.62 -9.03 -23.10
N ALA A 31 -16.83 -8.73 -24.13
CA ALA A 31 -16.67 -7.36 -24.63
C ALA A 31 -18.03 -6.69 -24.96
N LYS A 32 -18.95 -7.46 -25.57
CA LYS A 32 -20.31 -6.97 -25.91
C LYS A 32 -21.12 -6.51 -24.70
N ASN A 33 -20.90 -7.16 -23.54
CA ASN A 33 -21.69 -6.91 -22.32
C ASN A 33 -20.96 -6.00 -21.32
N THR A 34 -19.73 -5.61 -21.59
CA THR A 34 -18.86 -4.87 -20.65
C THR A 34 -19.48 -3.55 -20.21
N GLN A 35 -19.96 -2.73 -21.15
CA GLN A 35 -20.55 -1.43 -20.81
C GLN A 35 -21.75 -1.59 -19.90
N LYS A 36 -22.68 -2.48 -20.23
CA LYS A 36 -23.87 -2.75 -19.42
C LYS A 36 -23.50 -3.26 -18.01
N ALA A 37 -22.49 -4.13 -17.93
CA ALA A 37 -22.05 -4.66 -16.65
C ALA A 37 -21.45 -3.55 -15.74
N ILE A 38 -20.67 -2.63 -16.29
CA ILE A 38 -20.13 -1.48 -15.54
C ILE A 38 -21.25 -0.53 -15.09
N GLU A 39 -22.21 -0.24 -15.98
CA GLU A 39 -23.38 0.57 -15.62
C GLU A 39 -24.16 -0.05 -14.45
N GLN A 40 -24.40 -1.36 -14.50
CA GLN A 40 -25.06 -2.10 -13.43
C GLN A 40 -24.24 -2.10 -12.13
N LEU A 41 -22.91 -2.28 -12.19
CA LEU A 41 -22.03 -2.20 -11.04
C LEU A 41 -22.10 -0.83 -10.35
N CYS A 42 -22.05 0.25 -11.14
CA CYS A 42 -22.15 1.61 -10.59
C CYS A 42 -23.52 1.89 -9.97
N LEU A 43 -24.61 1.46 -10.61
CA LEU A 43 -25.96 1.60 -10.07
C LEU A 43 -26.13 0.81 -8.78
N GLY A 44 -25.68 -0.44 -8.75
CA GLY A 44 -25.75 -1.30 -7.57
C GLY A 44 -24.93 -0.73 -6.41
N TYR A 45 -23.72 -0.21 -6.66
CA TYR A 45 -22.92 0.43 -5.63
C TYR A 45 -23.62 1.67 -5.04
N ASN A 46 -24.17 2.53 -5.90
CA ASN A 46 -24.91 3.72 -5.46
C ASN A 46 -26.20 3.36 -4.66
N ASP A 47 -26.86 2.28 -5.00
CA ASP A 47 -28.02 1.83 -4.28
C ASP A 47 -27.65 1.26 -2.91
N ILE A 48 -26.65 0.40 -2.84
CA ILE A 48 -26.14 -0.18 -1.60
C ILE A 48 -25.70 0.91 -0.63
N THR A 49 -24.93 1.89 -1.09
CA THR A 49 -24.39 2.95 -0.22
C THR A 49 -25.45 3.93 0.27
N LYS A 50 -26.58 4.06 -0.41
CA LYS A 50 -27.68 4.95 -0.01
C LYS A 50 -28.75 4.28 0.81
N ASN A 51 -29.05 3.02 0.52
CA ASN A 51 -30.29 2.36 0.94
C ASN A 51 -30.05 1.09 1.78
N SER A 52 -28.80 0.68 2.00
CA SER A 52 -28.53 -0.57 2.72
C SER A 52 -27.76 -0.35 4.03
N GLU A 53 -27.83 -1.34 4.92
CA GLU A 53 -27.08 -1.41 6.17
C GLU A 53 -25.66 -1.99 5.98
N ILE A 54 -25.23 -2.19 4.70
CA ILE A 54 -23.91 -2.73 4.40
C ILE A 54 -22.85 -1.65 4.70
N PRO A 55 -21.83 -1.96 5.52
CA PRO A 55 -20.76 -1.00 5.81
C PRO A 55 -20.03 -0.56 4.54
N ASP A 56 -19.66 0.73 4.45
CA ASP A 56 -18.99 1.32 3.28
C ASP A 56 -17.76 0.53 2.82
N LEU A 57 -16.92 0.06 3.76
CA LEU A 57 -15.75 -0.74 3.42
C LEU A 57 -16.10 -2.06 2.76
N ALA A 58 -17.24 -2.66 3.14
CA ALA A 58 -17.73 -3.88 2.51
C ALA A 58 -18.25 -3.59 1.09
N ALA A 59 -19.01 -2.51 0.92
CA ALA A 59 -19.50 -2.09 -0.39
C ALA A 59 -18.33 -1.77 -1.36
N ILE A 60 -17.28 -1.08 -0.87
CA ILE A 60 -16.08 -0.80 -1.66
C ILE A 60 -15.35 -2.09 -2.04
N ALA A 61 -15.17 -3.02 -1.11
CA ALA A 61 -14.50 -4.29 -1.38
C ALA A 61 -15.24 -5.11 -2.45
N LEU A 62 -16.57 -5.19 -2.36
CA LEU A 62 -17.41 -5.88 -3.35
C LEU A 62 -17.34 -5.19 -4.71
N PHE A 63 -17.45 -3.86 -4.75
CA PHE A 63 -17.32 -3.10 -6.00
C PHE A 63 -15.98 -3.40 -6.70
N VAL A 64 -14.88 -3.44 -5.97
CA VAL A 64 -13.56 -3.70 -6.54
C VAL A 64 -13.43 -5.14 -7.06
N LEU A 65 -13.99 -6.13 -6.35
CA LEU A 65 -14.05 -7.52 -6.81
C LEU A 65 -14.83 -7.63 -8.13
N ASP A 66 -16.04 -7.08 -8.15
CA ASP A 66 -16.89 -7.11 -9.34
C ASP A 66 -16.26 -6.38 -10.53
N PHE A 67 -15.62 -5.22 -10.30
CA PHE A 67 -14.86 -4.54 -11.33
C PHE A 67 -13.75 -5.43 -11.92
N LEU A 68 -13.05 -6.17 -11.09
CA LEU A 68 -12.00 -7.09 -11.53
C LEU A 68 -12.57 -8.30 -12.29
N CYS A 69 -13.76 -8.79 -11.90
CA CYS A 69 -14.47 -9.86 -12.62
C CYS A 69 -15.06 -9.38 -13.97
N ILE A 70 -15.54 -8.15 -14.05
CA ILE A 70 -15.96 -7.55 -15.32
C ILE A 70 -14.77 -7.34 -16.25
N HIS A 71 -13.63 -6.90 -15.71
CA HIS A 71 -12.36 -6.68 -16.42
C HIS A 71 -12.54 -5.80 -17.67
N PRO A 72 -12.99 -4.54 -17.51
CA PRO A 72 -13.57 -3.76 -18.63
C PRO A 72 -12.55 -3.30 -19.67
N PHE A 73 -11.28 -3.22 -19.36
CA PHE A 73 -10.25 -2.75 -20.27
C PHE A 73 -9.44 -3.91 -20.86
N ARG A 74 -8.79 -3.66 -21.99
CA ARG A 74 -7.89 -4.62 -22.60
C ARG A 74 -6.67 -4.90 -21.71
N ASP A 75 -6.14 -3.87 -21.04
CA ASP A 75 -5.03 -3.90 -20.09
C ASP A 75 -5.22 -2.84 -19.01
N GLY A 76 -4.51 -3.00 -17.89
CA GLY A 76 -4.50 -2.02 -16.80
C GLY A 76 -5.64 -2.14 -15.80
N ASN A 77 -6.51 -3.16 -15.88
CA ASN A 77 -7.64 -3.31 -14.95
C ASN A 77 -7.18 -3.36 -13.48
N GLY A 78 -6.08 -4.03 -13.18
CA GLY A 78 -5.52 -4.05 -11.82
C GLY A 78 -5.04 -2.67 -11.35
N ARG A 79 -4.47 -1.84 -12.22
CA ARG A 79 -4.09 -0.45 -11.89
C ARG A 79 -5.32 0.42 -11.67
N VAL A 80 -6.30 0.30 -12.55
CA VAL A 80 -7.56 1.05 -12.43
C VAL A 80 -8.33 0.62 -11.17
N SER A 81 -8.40 -0.67 -10.85
CA SER A 81 -9.06 -1.14 -9.63
C SER A 81 -8.44 -0.56 -8.36
N ARG A 82 -7.11 -0.46 -8.30
CA ARG A 82 -6.40 0.17 -7.17
C ARG A 82 -6.68 1.67 -7.07
N LEU A 83 -6.74 2.38 -8.20
CA LEU A 83 -7.12 3.80 -8.23
C LEU A 83 -8.58 4.00 -7.79
N LEU A 84 -9.49 3.14 -8.25
CA LEU A 84 -10.89 3.15 -7.81
C LEU A 84 -10.99 2.87 -6.31
N THR A 85 -10.22 1.93 -5.79
CA THR A 85 -10.15 1.67 -4.35
C THR A 85 -9.79 2.95 -3.58
N LEU A 86 -8.72 3.64 -3.99
CA LEU A 86 -8.29 4.89 -3.33
C LEU A 86 -9.37 5.98 -3.43
N LEU A 87 -9.99 6.12 -4.59
CA LEU A 87 -11.06 7.09 -4.82
C LEU A 87 -12.27 6.82 -3.91
N LEU A 88 -12.77 5.59 -3.90
CA LEU A 88 -13.93 5.20 -3.11
C LEU A 88 -13.65 5.29 -1.60
N LEU A 89 -12.47 4.90 -1.16
CA LEU A 89 -12.02 5.09 0.23
C LEU A 89 -12.04 6.58 0.60
N ALA A 90 -11.47 7.45 -0.24
CA ALA A 90 -11.42 8.88 0.03
C ALA A 90 -12.82 9.53 0.05
N GLN A 91 -13.73 9.12 -0.84
CA GLN A 91 -15.12 9.58 -0.86
C GLN A 91 -15.90 9.20 0.40
N ASN A 92 -15.52 8.09 1.04
CA ASN A 92 -16.13 7.60 2.27
C ASN A 92 -15.30 7.95 3.53
N ASN A 93 -14.43 8.97 3.46
CA ASN A 93 -13.60 9.49 4.56
C ASN A 93 -12.56 8.50 5.11
N PHE A 94 -12.17 7.48 4.37
CA PHE A 94 -11.05 6.60 4.69
C PHE A 94 -9.77 7.12 4.04
N GLU A 95 -9.05 7.97 4.73
CA GLU A 95 -7.94 8.75 4.16
C GLU A 95 -6.58 8.04 4.19
N VAL A 96 -6.49 6.80 4.68
CA VAL A 96 -5.22 6.08 4.84
C VAL A 96 -4.38 6.05 3.54
N GLY A 97 -5.03 5.91 2.38
CA GLY A 97 -4.38 5.90 1.07
C GLY A 97 -3.70 7.22 0.66
N ARG A 98 -3.97 8.33 1.37
CA ARG A 98 -3.27 9.61 1.16
C ARG A 98 -1.87 9.63 1.79
N TYR A 99 -1.65 8.83 2.82
CA TYR A 99 -0.45 8.86 3.65
C TYR A 99 0.39 7.60 3.52
N VAL A 100 -0.24 6.48 3.12
CA VAL A 100 0.39 5.16 3.00
C VAL A 100 0.10 4.57 1.62
N SER A 101 1.10 3.98 1.00
CA SER A 101 0.94 3.29 -0.28
C SER A 101 0.29 1.92 -0.06
N LEU A 102 -1.03 1.84 -0.27
CA LEU A 102 -1.74 0.56 -0.27
C LEU A 102 -1.25 -0.36 -1.39
N GLU A 103 -0.79 0.21 -2.52
CA GLU A 103 -0.20 -0.57 -3.61
C GLU A 103 1.05 -1.33 -3.18
N LYS A 104 1.92 -0.70 -2.37
CA LYS A 104 3.10 -1.36 -1.82
C LYS A 104 2.73 -2.50 -0.85
N ILE A 105 1.69 -2.33 -0.05
CA ILE A 105 1.19 -3.39 0.85
C ILE A 105 0.68 -4.58 0.03
N ILE A 106 -0.09 -4.32 -1.04
CA ILE A 106 -0.58 -5.35 -1.97
C ILE A 106 0.59 -6.03 -2.69
N GLU A 107 1.61 -5.29 -3.11
CA GLU A 107 2.79 -5.86 -3.77
C GLU A 107 3.55 -6.81 -2.85
N ASN A 108 3.69 -6.45 -1.58
CA ASN A 108 4.35 -7.30 -0.57
C ASN A 108 3.57 -8.60 -0.26
N SER A 109 2.27 -8.64 -0.54
CA SER A 109 1.37 -9.79 -0.37
C SER A 109 0.76 -10.26 -1.71
N LYS A 110 1.52 -10.11 -2.80
CA LYS A 110 1.04 -10.34 -4.17
C LYS A 110 0.47 -11.76 -4.39
N GLU A 111 1.09 -12.76 -3.82
CA GLU A 111 0.64 -14.16 -3.94
C GLU A 111 -0.73 -14.35 -3.27
N ASP A 112 -0.90 -13.83 -2.05
CA ASP A 112 -2.18 -13.86 -1.36
C ASP A 112 -3.26 -13.07 -2.10
N TYR A 113 -2.92 -11.89 -2.65
CA TYR A 113 -3.84 -11.10 -3.46
C TYR A 113 -4.41 -11.92 -4.63
N TYR A 114 -3.56 -12.56 -5.42
CA TYR A 114 -4.02 -13.36 -6.56
C TYR A 114 -4.75 -14.63 -6.14
N ARG A 115 -4.34 -15.25 -5.04
CA ARG A 115 -5.02 -16.44 -4.51
C ARG A 115 -6.45 -16.11 -4.08
N VAL A 116 -6.65 -15.09 -3.23
CA VAL A 116 -7.99 -14.71 -2.74
C VAL A 116 -8.88 -14.18 -3.86
N LEU A 117 -8.30 -13.48 -4.84
CA LEU A 117 -9.04 -13.02 -6.00
C LEU A 117 -9.53 -14.21 -6.84
N PHE A 118 -8.70 -15.22 -7.04
CA PHE A 118 -9.09 -16.44 -7.72
C PHE A 118 -10.20 -17.18 -6.96
N GLU A 119 -10.03 -17.41 -5.66
CA GLU A 119 -11.02 -18.08 -4.80
C GLU A 119 -12.37 -17.35 -4.86
N SER A 120 -12.37 -16.03 -4.70
CA SER A 120 -13.60 -15.23 -4.65
C SER A 120 -14.21 -14.93 -6.02
N SER A 121 -13.55 -15.22 -7.12
CA SER A 121 -14.13 -15.10 -8.45
C SER A 121 -14.82 -16.37 -8.96
N GLN A 122 -14.65 -17.51 -8.28
CA GLN A 122 -15.26 -18.77 -8.72
C GLN A 122 -16.79 -18.69 -8.62
N ASN A 123 -17.49 -19.13 -9.67
CA ASN A 123 -18.97 -19.05 -9.81
C ASN A 123 -19.55 -17.63 -9.74
N TRP A 124 -18.73 -16.61 -10.05
CA TRP A 124 -19.15 -15.20 -10.06
C TRP A 124 -20.30 -14.96 -11.04
N HIS A 125 -20.25 -15.54 -12.23
CA HIS A 125 -21.29 -15.40 -13.27
C HIS A 125 -22.64 -15.98 -12.86
N GLU A 126 -22.64 -16.96 -11.98
CA GLU A 126 -23.83 -17.61 -11.42
C GLU A 126 -24.36 -16.90 -10.17
N GLY A 127 -23.67 -15.86 -9.69
CA GLY A 127 -24.01 -15.18 -8.42
C GLY A 127 -23.83 -16.07 -7.18
N LYS A 128 -22.97 -17.10 -7.26
CA LYS A 128 -22.73 -18.10 -6.19
C LYS A 128 -21.31 -18.07 -5.66
N HIS A 129 -20.57 -17.00 -5.93
CA HIS A 129 -19.20 -16.82 -5.46
C HIS A 129 -19.16 -16.49 -3.96
N ASP A 130 -18.09 -16.94 -3.28
CA ASP A 130 -17.82 -16.59 -1.90
C ASP A 130 -16.86 -15.40 -1.83
N THR A 131 -17.34 -14.30 -1.26
CA THR A 131 -16.58 -13.05 -1.13
C THR A 131 -15.73 -12.98 0.13
N LEU A 132 -15.81 -13.96 1.04
CA LEU A 132 -15.22 -13.87 2.38
C LEU A 132 -13.69 -13.78 2.33
N ALA A 133 -13.04 -14.57 1.47
CA ALA A 133 -11.58 -14.53 1.31
C ALA A 133 -11.10 -13.16 0.83
N TRP A 134 -11.77 -12.59 -0.16
CA TRP A 134 -11.48 -11.26 -0.67
C TRP A 134 -11.72 -10.16 0.37
N MET A 135 -12.85 -10.21 1.06
CA MET A 135 -13.20 -9.25 2.13
C MET A 135 -12.14 -9.23 3.23
N ASN A 136 -11.75 -10.40 3.72
CA ASN A 136 -10.72 -10.52 4.75
C ASN A 136 -9.38 -9.95 4.29
N TYR A 137 -8.99 -10.23 3.06
CA TYR A 137 -7.76 -9.67 2.47
C TYR A 137 -7.84 -8.15 2.36
N PHE A 138 -8.93 -7.62 1.83
CA PHE A 138 -9.15 -6.19 1.65
C PHE A 138 -9.06 -5.44 2.99
N LEU A 139 -9.80 -5.90 4.00
CA LEU A 139 -9.79 -5.30 5.34
C LEU A 139 -8.43 -5.44 6.03
N SER A 140 -7.74 -6.56 5.85
CA SER A 140 -6.38 -6.77 6.38
C SER A 140 -5.38 -5.80 5.75
N THR A 141 -5.47 -5.55 4.44
CA THR A 141 -4.65 -4.56 3.73
C THR A 141 -4.84 -3.16 4.30
N LEU A 142 -6.09 -2.76 4.54
CA LEU A 142 -6.40 -1.47 5.17
C LEU A 142 -5.88 -1.40 6.61
N LYS A 143 -6.06 -2.46 7.39
CA LYS A 143 -5.56 -2.55 8.77
C LYS A 143 -4.04 -2.35 8.82
N VAL A 144 -3.29 -3.01 7.95
CA VAL A 144 -1.83 -2.82 7.82
C VAL A 144 -1.50 -1.37 7.47
N GLY A 145 -2.25 -0.77 6.53
CA GLY A 145 -2.08 0.64 6.17
C GLY A 145 -2.31 1.60 7.35
N TYR A 146 -3.35 1.39 8.15
CA TYR A 146 -3.61 2.20 9.33
C TYR A 146 -2.59 1.97 10.45
N GLN A 147 -2.04 0.77 10.58
CA GLN A 147 -0.94 0.49 11.52
C GLN A 147 0.33 1.24 11.11
N ASP A 148 0.73 1.19 9.85
CA ASP A 148 1.87 1.97 9.33
C ASP A 148 1.66 3.48 9.53
N LEU A 149 0.47 3.99 9.26
CA LEU A 149 0.14 5.40 9.50
C LEU A 149 0.27 5.76 10.98
N LYS A 150 -0.25 4.93 11.88
CA LYS A 150 -0.17 5.12 13.32
C LYS A 150 1.29 5.20 13.79
N GLU A 151 2.12 4.25 13.36
CA GLU A 151 3.56 4.23 13.69
C GLU A 151 4.27 5.50 13.23
N ARG A 152 3.99 5.98 12.00
CA ARG A 152 4.55 7.25 11.48
C ARG A 152 4.12 8.46 12.30
N VAL A 153 2.84 8.49 12.72
CA VAL A 153 2.32 9.58 13.57
C VAL A 153 2.94 9.55 14.96
N GLU A 154 3.11 8.37 15.56
CA GLU A 154 3.76 8.21 16.87
C GLU A 154 5.22 8.64 16.81
N LEU A 155 5.97 8.21 15.81
CA LEU A 155 7.34 8.66 15.55
C LEU A 155 7.43 10.19 15.33
N SER A 156 6.38 10.80 14.78
CA SER A 156 6.31 12.26 14.59
C SER A 156 5.97 13.00 15.89
N LYS A 157 5.23 12.37 16.81
CA LYS A 157 4.85 12.96 18.12
C LYS A 157 5.99 12.92 19.15
N ASP A 158 6.92 11.96 19.05
CA ASP A 158 8.08 11.85 19.94
C ASP A 158 9.14 12.94 19.72
N GLY A 159 8.72 14.04 19.17
CA GLY A 159 9.44 15.30 19.08
C GLY A 159 10.48 15.35 17.97
N ASP A 160 10.37 16.37 17.12
CA ASP A 160 11.29 16.69 16.03
C ASP A 160 11.44 15.58 14.97
N SER A 161 10.71 15.70 13.89
CA SER A 161 10.92 14.84 12.70
C SER A 161 12.40 14.88 12.25
N GLN A 162 13.09 15.99 12.54
CA GLN A 162 14.53 16.14 12.33
C GLN A 162 15.39 15.33 13.31
N SER A 163 15.01 15.24 14.59
CA SER A 163 15.72 14.44 15.58
C SER A 163 15.58 12.93 15.32
N SER A 164 14.41 12.50 14.89
CA SER A 164 14.15 11.11 14.47
C SER A 164 14.94 10.74 13.22
N LEU A 165 14.91 11.59 12.20
CA LEU A 165 15.68 11.44 10.97
C LEU A 165 17.19 11.38 11.25
N LEU A 166 17.70 12.26 12.12
CA LEU A 166 19.10 12.24 12.55
C LEU A 166 19.45 10.95 13.27
N SER A 167 18.58 10.48 14.18
CA SER A 167 18.81 9.24 14.92
C SER A 167 18.88 8.03 14.00
N GLN A 168 18.03 7.98 13.00
CA GLN A 168 18.02 6.92 11.97
C GLN A 168 19.30 6.94 11.12
N THR A 169 19.71 8.13 10.67
CA THR A 169 20.96 8.33 9.93
C THR A 169 22.17 7.95 10.78
N ILE A 170 22.21 8.34 12.05
CA ILE A 170 23.28 8.00 12.97
C ILE A 170 23.40 6.48 13.15
N ARG A 171 22.28 5.77 13.30
CA ARG A 171 22.28 4.30 13.41
C ARG A 171 22.75 3.59 12.13
N SER A 172 22.63 4.22 10.97
CA SER A 172 23.07 3.62 9.69
C SER A 172 24.59 3.62 9.50
N PHE A 173 25.34 4.42 10.26
CA PHE A 173 26.82 4.41 10.18
C PHE A 173 27.38 3.09 10.71
N GLN A 174 28.18 2.41 9.89
CA GLN A 174 28.84 1.14 10.24
C GLN A 174 30.24 1.33 10.80
N VAL A 175 30.80 2.52 10.63
CA VAL A 175 32.13 2.93 11.03
C VAL A 175 32.12 4.20 11.89
N TYR A 176 33.27 4.68 12.31
CA TYR A 176 33.38 5.96 13.00
C TYR A 176 32.85 7.11 12.14
N PHE A 177 32.09 8.00 12.73
CA PHE A 177 31.53 9.18 12.08
C PHE A 177 31.68 10.42 12.98
N SER A 178 31.57 11.59 12.39
CA SER A 178 31.68 12.89 13.04
C SER A 178 30.38 13.69 12.88
N VAL A 179 30.28 14.81 13.60
CA VAL A 179 29.18 15.78 13.39
C VAL A 179 29.16 16.28 11.93
N ALA A 180 30.35 16.42 11.31
CA ALA A 180 30.44 16.89 9.92
C ALA A 180 29.85 15.87 8.95
N ASP A 181 30.05 14.57 9.18
CA ASP A 181 29.50 13.53 8.31
C ASP A 181 27.98 13.54 8.34
N VAL A 182 27.37 13.67 9.53
CA VAL A 182 25.91 13.82 9.67
C VAL A 182 25.42 15.11 9.02
N GLN A 183 26.17 16.21 9.18
CA GLN A 183 25.82 17.51 8.59
C GLN A 183 25.87 17.48 7.05
N ASN A 184 26.81 16.74 6.46
CA ASN A 184 26.92 16.58 5.01
C ASN A 184 25.73 15.81 4.42
N ILE A 185 25.18 14.85 5.16
CA ILE A 185 23.97 14.10 4.75
C ILE A 185 22.72 14.98 4.88
N HIS A 186 22.68 15.83 5.91
CA HIS A 186 21.55 16.70 6.22
C HIS A 186 21.94 18.19 6.30
N PRO A 187 22.33 18.82 5.18
CA PRO A 187 22.83 20.19 5.18
C PRO A 187 21.78 21.23 5.66
N GLN A 188 20.49 20.89 5.55
CA GLN A 188 19.38 21.71 5.99
C GLN A 188 19.14 21.70 7.51
N ILE A 189 19.74 20.76 8.26
CA ILE A 189 19.56 20.62 9.71
C ILE A 189 20.66 21.40 10.44
N GLY A 190 20.26 22.23 11.40
CA GLY A 190 21.20 23.03 12.18
C GLY A 190 22.15 22.16 13.04
N ARG A 191 23.43 22.53 13.06
CA ARG A 191 24.50 21.78 13.75
C ARG A 191 24.24 21.56 15.25
N GLU A 192 23.54 22.49 15.88
CA GLU A 192 23.20 22.38 17.32
C GLU A 192 22.19 21.27 17.59
N LEU A 193 21.21 21.05 16.66
CA LEU A 193 20.29 19.93 16.78
C LEU A 193 21.00 18.58 16.61
N ILE A 194 21.96 18.50 15.65
CA ILE A 194 22.78 17.30 15.47
C ILE A 194 23.55 16.96 16.75
N LYS A 195 24.21 17.96 17.37
CA LYS A 195 24.92 17.77 18.65
C LYS A 195 24.00 17.32 19.77
N LYS A 196 22.78 17.91 19.88
CA LYS A 196 21.79 17.55 20.88
C LYS A 196 21.34 16.10 20.72
N VAL A 197 21.09 15.64 19.49
CA VAL A 197 20.71 14.25 19.21
C VAL A 197 21.86 13.29 19.56
N LEU A 198 23.08 13.60 19.15
CA LEU A 198 24.27 12.80 19.49
C LEU A 198 24.51 12.73 20.99
N PHE A 199 24.32 13.82 21.70
CA PHE A 199 24.40 13.83 23.16
C PHE A 199 23.37 12.89 23.79
N ASN A 200 22.10 13.00 23.38
CA ASN A 200 21.01 12.15 23.89
C ASN A 200 21.25 10.66 23.60
N MET A 201 21.72 10.32 22.40
CA MET A 201 22.03 8.95 22.02
C MET A 201 23.20 8.39 22.82
N LYS A 202 24.20 9.22 23.15
CA LYS A 202 25.32 8.85 24.02
C LYS A 202 24.85 8.59 25.44
N GLU A 203 24.03 9.46 26.04
CA GLU A 203 23.45 9.28 27.37
C GLU A 203 22.61 7.99 27.47
N LYS A 204 21.93 7.62 26.38
CA LYS A 204 21.18 6.35 26.29
C LYS A 204 22.05 5.13 25.99
N GLY A 205 23.38 5.28 25.92
CA GLY A 205 24.29 4.18 25.64
C GLY A 205 24.25 3.60 24.25
N GLN A 206 23.62 4.31 23.27
CA GLN A 206 23.45 3.84 21.90
C GLN A 206 24.69 4.09 21.02
N ILE A 207 25.47 5.12 21.38
CA ILE A 207 26.73 5.47 20.72
C ILE A 207 27.81 5.79 21.74
N LYS A 208 29.07 5.60 21.38
CA LYS A 208 30.22 6.05 22.16
C LYS A 208 30.95 7.17 21.44
N LEU A 209 31.59 8.05 22.22
CA LEU A 209 32.44 9.12 21.74
C LEU A 209 33.90 8.77 22.00
N GLU A 210 34.73 8.84 20.95
CA GLU A 210 36.18 8.66 21.03
C GLU A 210 36.90 9.92 20.59
N GLY A 211 37.94 10.30 21.34
CA GLY A 211 38.71 11.51 21.12
C GLY A 211 38.12 12.77 21.75
N LYS A 212 38.81 13.90 21.59
CA LYS A 212 38.43 15.23 22.12
C LYS A 212 38.57 16.30 21.06
N GLY A 213 37.74 17.35 21.15
CA GLY A 213 37.85 18.53 20.30
C GLY A 213 37.47 18.25 18.83
N ARG A 214 38.18 18.85 17.88
CA ARG A 214 37.88 18.74 16.44
C ARG A 214 38.08 17.33 15.85
N GLY A 215 38.82 16.46 16.54
CA GLY A 215 39.05 15.07 16.11
C GLY A 215 38.10 14.05 16.73
N ALA A 216 37.11 14.47 17.52
CA ALA A 216 36.17 13.60 18.16
C ALA A 216 35.29 12.86 17.15
N ARG A 217 35.17 11.54 17.31
CA ARG A 217 34.36 10.67 16.46
C ARG A 217 33.38 9.84 17.29
N TYR A 218 32.27 9.50 16.70
CA TYR A 218 31.25 8.67 17.30
C TYR A 218 31.22 7.30 16.65
N GLN A 219 30.81 6.29 17.40
CA GLN A 219 30.60 4.93 16.90
C GLN A 219 29.35 4.34 17.53
N ASN A 220 28.53 3.64 16.73
CA ASN A 220 27.38 2.89 17.24
C ASN A 220 27.86 1.73 18.12
N ILE A 221 27.18 1.53 19.25
CA ILE A 221 27.38 0.36 20.12
C ILE A 221 26.49 -0.73 19.54
N LYS A 222 27.09 -1.82 19.04
CA LYS A 222 26.34 -3.00 18.61
C LYS A 222 25.85 -3.73 19.85
N GLU A 223 24.56 -4.00 19.91
CA GLU A 223 23.99 -4.98 20.83
C GLU A 223 24.47 -6.39 20.50
#